data_de6ff3d45d4e36476e39288fbd29d435
#
_entry.id   de6ff3d45d4e36476e39288fbd29d435
#
_cell.length_a   1.000
_cell.length_b   1.000
_cell.length_c   1.000
_cell.angle_alpha   90.00
_cell.angle_beta   90.00
_cell.angle_gamma   90.00
#
_symmetry.space_group_name_H-M   'P 1'
#
loop_
_entity.id
_entity.type
_entity.pdbx_description
1 polymer ?
#
loop_
_entity_poly.entity_id
_entity_poly.type
_entity_poly.pdbx_seq_one_letter_code
_entity_poly.pdbx_strand_id
1 'polypeptide(L)'
;MILPFSINEFMYGTKKKERGVEGYQQLKESYHEASRAIKYIDIIRLVTGDKNKSVVHYSSLGFFQIFGEIDDVTELERYIPETLKKLYLYDDEHKGELITTLQMYLRNNQSIKKTADAMFVHYRTISYRLEKIKQISGINFDNANEVLAVSNGLIIYKMLKEIE
;
A
#
# COMPACT_ATOMS: atom_id res chain seq x y z
N MET A 1 -7.61 -10.01 -13.32
CA MET A 1 -8.70 -10.94 -12.95
C MET A 1 -8.59 -11.20 -11.45
N ILE A 2 -9.64 -10.97 -10.71
CA ILE A 2 -9.68 -11.17 -9.25
C ILE A 2 -10.50 -12.43 -9.02
N LEU A 3 -9.90 -13.43 -8.41
CA LEU A 3 -10.57 -14.66 -8.03
C LEU A 3 -10.76 -14.65 -6.50
N PRO A 4 -11.99 -14.50 -6.01
CA PRO A 4 -12.30 -14.78 -4.62
C PRO A 4 -12.39 -16.28 -4.46
N PHE A 5 -11.68 -16.90 -3.63
CA PHE A 5 -11.59 -18.34 -3.42
C PHE A 5 -11.07 -19.13 -4.64
N SER A 6 -10.33 -20.20 -4.42
CA SER A 6 -9.92 -21.03 -5.54
C SER A 6 -11.16 -21.60 -6.22
N ILE A 7 -11.27 -21.41 -7.53
CA ILE A 7 -12.31 -22.05 -8.35
C ILE A 7 -12.36 -23.56 -8.09
N ASN A 8 -11.24 -24.16 -7.68
CA ASN A 8 -11.17 -25.57 -7.30
C ASN A 8 -12.00 -25.93 -6.06
N GLU A 9 -12.06 -25.09 -5.02
CA GLU A 9 -12.93 -25.36 -3.86
C GLU A 9 -14.40 -25.20 -4.20
N PHE A 10 -14.74 -24.29 -5.11
CA PHE A 10 -16.10 -24.12 -5.60
C PHE A 10 -16.53 -25.27 -6.54
N MET A 11 -15.60 -25.78 -7.36
CA MET A 11 -15.89 -26.83 -8.35
C MET A 11 -15.86 -28.25 -7.79
N TYR A 12 -15.14 -28.53 -6.69
CA TYR A 12 -14.92 -29.87 -6.15
C TYR A 12 -15.39 -30.09 -4.72
N GLY A 13 -15.96 -29.06 -4.08
CA GLY A 13 -16.58 -29.15 -2.76
C GLY A 13 -17.90 -29.93 -2.78
N THR A 14 -17.85 -31.22 -3.13
CA THR A 14 -18.99 -32.09 -3.02
C THR A 14 -19.26 -32.50 -1.59
N LYS A 15 -20.05 -31.70 -0.86
CA LYS A 15 -21.00 -32.26 0.10
C LYS A 15 -22.36 -31.65 -0.16
N LYS A 16 -23.21 -32.46 -0.81
CA LYS A 16 -24.67 -32.32 -0.87
C LYS A 16 -25.21 -32.11 0.54
N LYS A 17 -25.53 -30.87 0.91
CA LYS A 17 -26.60 -30.57 1.88
C LYS A 17 -26.99 -29.09 1.80
N GLU A 18 -28.29 -28.91 1.61
CA GLU A 18 -29.05 -27.64 1.75
C GLU A 18 -28.67 -26.50 0.82
N ARG A 19 -29.16 -26.62 -0.41
CA ARG A 19 -28.88 -25.75 -1.54
C ARG A 19 -29.75 -24.49 -1.55
N GLY A 20 -29.57 -23.56 -0.66
CA GLY A 20 -30.34 -22.33 -0.82
C GLY A 20 -29.64 -21.13 -0.15
N VAL A 21 -29.45 -21.21 1.14
CA VAL A 21 -29.03 -20.05 1.94
C VAL A 21 -27.51 -19.96 2.07
N GLU A 22 -26.81 -21.07 2.31
CA GLU A 22 -25.35 -21.05 2.45
C GLU A 22 -24.64 -20.68 1.13
N GLY A 23 -25.10 -21.22 0.01
CA GLY A 23 -24.53 -20.90 -1.30
C GLY A 23 -24.73 -19.43 -1.70
N TYR A 24 -25.86 -18.83 -1.32
CA TYR A 24 -26.12 -17.41 -1.58
C TYR A 24 -25.25 -16.50 -0.70
N GLN A 25 -25.08 -16.83 0.57
CA GLN A 25 -24.21 -16.07 1.47
C GLN A 25 -22.76 -16.15 1.02
N GLN A 26 -22.25 -17.32 0.67
CA GLN A 26 -20.90 -17.49 0.14
C GLN A 26 -20.67 -16.72 -1.17
N LEU A 27 -21.65 -16.71 -2.07
CA LEU A 27 -21.59 -15.90 -3.29
C LEU A 27 -21.55 -14.40 -2.98
N LYS A 28 -22.36 -13.96 -2.03
CA LYS A 28 -22.38 -12.57 -1.59
C LYS A 28 -21.04 -12.14 -0.95
N GLU A 29 -20.51 -12.98 -0.07
CA GLU A 29 -19.18 -12.75 0.53
C GLU A 29 -18.09 -12.70 -0.54
N SER A 30 -18.05 -13.68 -1.44
CA SER A 30 -17.08 -13.70 -2.54
C SER A 30 -17.19 -12.47 -3.46
N TYR A 31 -18.40 -11.99 -3.72
CA TYR A 31 -18.62 -10.76 -4.49
C TYR A 31 -18.09 -9.53 -3.76
N HIS A 32 -18.34 -9.43 -2.45
CA HIS A 32 -17.82 -8.33 -1.64
C HIS A 32 -16.30 -8.36 -1.55
N GLU A 33 -15.71 -9.52 -1.35
CA GLU A 33 -14.24 -9.68 -1.34
C GLU A 33 -13.62 -9.29 -2.69
N ALA A 34 -14.21 -9.74 -3.79
CA ALA A 34 -13.76 -9.38 -5.13
C ALA A 34 -13.86 -7.87 -5.38
N SER A 35 -14.98 -7.25 -5.01
CA SER A 35 -15.20 -5.81 -5.16
C SER A 35 -14.20 -4.99 -4.34
N ARG A 36 -13.93 -5.42 -3.11
CA ARG A 36 -12.90 -4.81 -2.25
C ARG A 36 -11.50 -4.97 -2.85
N ALA A 37 -11.17 -6.16 -3.35
CA ALA A 37 -9.87 -6.41 -3.94
C ALA A 37 -9.64 -5.57 -5.21
N ILE A 38 -10.68 -5.30 -6.02
CA ILE A 38 -10.60 -4.40 -7.18
C ILE A 38 -10.26 -2.98 -6.72
N LYS A 39 -10.96 -2.47 -5.72
CA LYS A 39 -10.75 -1.12 -5.18
C LYS A 39 -9.30 -0.88 -4.75
N TYR A 40 -8.60 -1.94 -4.32
CA TYR A 40 -7.24 -1.84 -3.79
C TYR A 40 -6.14 -2.40 -4.69
N ILE A 41 -6.44 -2.77 -5.94
CA ILE A 41 -5.44 -3.36 -6.84
C ILE A 41 -4.26 -2.40 -7.06
N ASP A 42 -4.51 -1.10 -7.11
CA ASP A 42 -3.46 -0.09 -7.30
C ASP A 42 -2.61 0.09 -6.05
N ILE A 43 -3.23 -0.04 -4.87
CA ILE A 43 -2.50 -0.05 -3.59
C ILE A 43 -1.57 -1.27 -3.52
N ILE A 44 -2.07 -2.43 -3.94
CA ILE A 44 -1.26 -3.65 -3.98
C ILE A 44 -0.10 -3.50 -4.94
N ARG A 45 -0.33 -2.95 -6.13
CA ARG A 45 0.72 -2.62 -7.09
C ARG A 45 1.76 -1.68 -6.48
N LEU A 46 1.29 -0.71 -5.69
CA LEU A 46 2.15 0.20 -4.96
C LEU A 46 2.99 -0.52 -3.91
N VAL A 47 2.35 -1.33 -3.06
CA VAL A 47 3.01 -2.04 -1.95
C VAL A 47 3.97 -3.10 -2.45
N THR A 48 3.57 -3.91 -3.42
CA THR A 48 4.40 -4.98 -3.98
C THR A 48 5.46 -4.49 -4.97
N GLY A 49 5.30 -3.27 -5.52
CA GLY A 49 6.16 -2.76 -6.59
C GLY A 49 5.87 -3.35 -7.97
N ASP A 50 4.95 -4.30 -8.06
CA ASP A 50 4.58 -4.98 -9.31
C ASP A 50 3.45 -4.24 -10.02
N LYS A 51 3.81 -3.35 -10.94
CA LYS A 51 2.86 -2.55 -11.73
C LYS A 51 1.99 -3.40 -12.67
N ASN A 52 2.44 -4.59 -13.02
CA ASN A 52 1.74 -5.48 -13.96
C ASN A 52 0.84 -6.49 -13.25
N LYS A 53 0.77 -6.47 -11.93
CA LYS A 53 -0.05 -7.40 -11.17
C LYS A 53 -1.52 -7.17 -11.52
N SER A 54 -2.11 -8.14 -12.22
CA SER A 54 -3.49 -8.12 -12.70
C SER A 54 -4.39 -9.10 -11.96
N VAL A 55 -3.81 -9.98 -11.16
CA VAL A 55 -4.54 -10.97 -10.35
C VAL A 55 -4.13 -10.80 -8.90
N VAL A 56 -5.12 -10.60 -8.04
CA VAL A 56 -4.93 -10.46 -6.61
C VAL A 56 -5.94 -11.33 -5.90
N HIS A 57 -5.46 -12.19 -4.99
CA HIS A 57 -6.31 -12.87 -4.04
C HIS A 57 -6.55 -11.96 -2.84
N TYR A 58 -7.79 -11.86 -2.38
CA TYR A 58 -8.13 -11.06 -1.20
C TYR A 58 -7.28 -11.46 0.01
N SER A 59 -7.09 -12.77 0.24
CA SER A 59 -6.23 -13.28 1.31
C SER A 59 -4.75 -12.84 1.20
N SER A 60 -4.26 -12.54 0.00
CA SER A 60 -2.89 -12.09 -0.20
C SER A 60 -2.66 -10.62 0.18
N LEU A 61 -3.74 -9.89 0.46
CA LEU A 61 -3.68 -8.52 0.96
C LEU A 61 -3.10 -8.45 2.39
N GLY A 62 -3.18 -9.53 3.17
CA GLY A 62 -2.70 -9.54 4.54
C GLY A 62 -3.30 -8.39 5.35
N PHE A 63 -2.43 -7.61 6.01
CA PHE A 63 -2.84 -6.45 6.80
C PHE A 63 -3.70 -5.42 6.03
N PHE A 64 -3.51 -5.32 4.71
CA PHE A 64 -4.26 -4.36 3.87
C PHE A 64 -5.75 -4.70 3.71
N GLN A 65 -6.19 -5.89 4.11
CA GLN A 65 -7.62 -6.23 4.17
C GLN A 65 -8.40 -5.27 5.08
N ILE A 66 -7.75 -4.74 6.12
CA ILE A 66 -8.37 -3.78 7.05
C ILE A 66 -8.89 -2.54 6.32
N PHE A 67 -8.19 -2.08 5.30
CA PHE A 67 -8.64 -0.93 4.53
C PHE A 67 -9.91 -1.22 3.72
N GLY A 68 -10.19 -2.49 3.43
CA GLY A 68 -11.43 -2.92 2.78
C GLY A 68 -12.67 -2.79 3.65
N GLU A 69 -12.49 -2.74 4.96
CA GLU A 69 -13.57 -2.61 5.94
C GLU A 69 -13.89 -1.14 6.29
N ILE A 70 -13.11 -0.20 5.78
CA ILE A 70 -13.28 1.22 6.07
C ILE A 70 -14.19 1.83 5.00
N ASP A 71 -15.34 2.31 5.43
CA ASP A 71 -16.35 2.90 4.54
C ASP A 71 -15.91 4.29 4.05
N ASP A 72 -15.34 5.10 4.92
CA ASP A 72 -14.83 6.43 4.60
C ASP A 72 -13.30 6.46 4.68
N VAL A 73 -12.66 6.40 3.53
CA VAL A 73 -11.19 6.37 3.41
C VAL A 73 -10.56 7.68 3.92
N THR A 74 -11.31 8.79 3.95
CA THR A 74 -10.81 10.08 4.45
C THR A 74 -10.47 10.02 5.94
N GLU A 75 -11.13 9.13 6.69
CA GLU A 75 -10.78 8.88 8.09
C GLU A 75 -9.35 8.38 8.30
N LEU A 76 -8.74 7.80 7.26
CA LEU A 76 -7.37 7.32 7.31
C LEU A 76 -6.34 8.46 7.41
N GLU A 77 -6.70 9.68 7.04
CA GLU A 77 -5.78 10.83 7.10
C GLU A 77 -5.18 11.05 8.48
N ARG A 78 -5.95 10.76 9.54
CA ARG A 78 -5.51 10.88 10.95
C ARG A 78 -4.36 9.93 11.30
N TYR A 79 -4.16 8.86 10.53
CA TYR A 79 -3.08 7.89 10.74
C TYR A 79 -1.81 8.22 9.95
N ILE A 80 -1.80 9.30 9.17
CA ILE A 80 -0.59 9.78 8.52
C ILE A 80 0.26 10.50 9.57
N PRO A 81 1.51 10.05 9.81
CA PRO A 81 2.39 10.70 10.78
C PRO A 81 2.65 12.17 10.45
N GLU A 82 2.71 13.02 11.46
CA GLU A 82 3.04 14.44 11.29
C GLU A 82 4.40 14.67 10.62
N THR A 83 5.36 13.81 10.89
CA THR A 83 6.66 13.80 10.21
C THR A 83 6.50 13.68 8.70
N LEU A 84 5.59 12.84 8.25
CA LEU A 84 5.32 12.62 6.83
C LEU A 84 4.52 13.78 6.22
N LYS A 85 3.54 14.34 6.94
CA LYS A 85 2.76 15.51 6.48
C LYS A 85 3.67 16.70 6.20
N LYS A 86 4.64 16.98 7.09
CA LYS A 86 5.64 18.04 6.88
C LYS A 86 6.43 17.84 5.58
N LEU A 87 6.78 16.60 5.28
CA LEU A 87 7.54 16.28 4.08
C LEU A 87 6.70 16.46 2.81
N TYR A 88 5.41 16.10 2.85
CA TYR A 88 4.49 16.34 1.74
C TYR A 88 4.31 17.82 1.44
N LEU A 89 4.07 18.64 2.47
CA LEU A 89 3.95 20.09 2.31
C LEU A 89 5.21 20.67 1.67
N TYR A 90 6.37 20.25 2.16
CA TYR A 90 7.64 20.73 1.60
C TYR A 90 7.82 20.34 0.13
N ASP A 91 7.53 19.08 -0.25
CA ASP A 91 7.68 18.60 -1.63
C ASP A 91 6.70 19.29 -2.58
N ASP A 92 5.48 19.56 -2.13
CA ASP A 92 4.46 20.26 -2.91
C ASP A 92 4.89 21.72 -3.22
N GLU A 93 5.36 22.45 -2.19
CA GLU A 93 5.86 23.81 -2.33
C GLU A 93 7.09 23.93 -3.23
N HIS A 94 8.00 22.94 -3.16
CA HIS A 94 9.31 23.03 -3.83
C HIS A 94 9.39 22.15 -5.09
N LYS A 95 8.29 21.49 -5.49
CA LYS A 95 8.24 20.48 -6.58
C LYS A 95 9.40 19.49 -6.43
N GLY A 96 9.59 19.03 -5.20
CA GLY A 96 10.69 18.17 -4.81
C GLY A 96 10.45 16.70 -5.19
N GLU A 97 11.46 15.86 -4.94
CA GLU A 97 11.40 14.42 -5.12
C GLU A 97 11.71 13.68 -3.80
N LEU A 98 11.51 14.34 -2.65
CA LEU A 98 11.87 13.76 -1.36
C LEU A 98 10.94 12.62 -0.98
N ILE A 99 9.63 12.76 -1.21
CA ILE A 99 8.65 11.69 -0.98
C ILE A 99 8.95 10.47 -1.86
N THR A 100 9.20 10.70 -3.16
CA THR A 100 9.57 9.62 -4.07
C THR A 100 10.86 8.94 -3.64
N THR A 101 11.85 9.72 -3.21
CA THR A 101 13.13 9.19 -2.70
C THR A 101 12.91 8.37 -1.42
N LEU A 102 12.12 8.87 -0.48
CA LEU A 102 11.77 8.16 0.75
C LEU A 102 11.09 6.82 0.45
N GLN A 103 10.10 6.83 -0.42
CA GLN A 103 9.38 5.63 -0.83
C GLN A 103 10.30 4.58 -1.46
N MET A 104 11.17 5.01 -2.38
CA MET A 104 12.15 4.11 -3.01
C MET A 104 13.20 3.61 -2.02
N TYR A 105 13.62 4.44 -1.08
CA TYR A 105 14.58 4.06 -0.03
C TYR A 105 14.03 2.95 0.88
N LEU A 106 12.79 3.11 1.36
CA LEU A 106 12.13 2.10 2.19
C LEU A 106 11.90 0.79 1.42
N ARG A 107 11.49 0.86 0.16
CA ARG A 107 11.33 -0.31 -0.72
C ARG A 107 12.62 -1.08 -0.96
N ASN A 108 13.74 -0.38 -1.01
CA ASN A 108 15.06 -0.98 -1.21
C ASN A 108 15.73 -1.37 0.12
N ASN A 109 14.94 -1.63 1.18
CA ASN A 109 15.43 -2.00 2.51
C ASN A 109 16.47 -1.00 3.05
N GLN A 110 16.22 0.28 2.89
CA GLN A 110 17.07 1.38 3.33
C GLN A 110 18.49 1.35 2.73
N SER A 111 18.64 0.79 1.54
CA SER A 111 19.90 0.75 0.82
C SER A 111 20.06 1.95 -0.11
N ILE A 112 20.95 2.88 0.23
CA ILE A 112 21.28 4.05 -0.60
C ILE A 112 21.69 3.64 -2.00
N LYS A 113 22.54 2.61 -2.13
CA LYS A 113 23.03 2.14 -3.43
C LYS A 113 21.89 1.63 -4.31
N LYS A 114 21.08 0.70 -3.77
CA LYS A 114 19.94 0.14 -4.52
C LYS A 114 18.92 1.21 -4.90
N THR A 115 18.71 2.19 -4.00
CA THR A 115 17.81 3.32 -4.27
C THR A 115 18.36 4.20 -5.40
N ALA A 116 19.65 4.49 -5.39
CA ALA A 116 20.32 5.27 -6.44
C ALA A 116 20.21 4.58 -7.80
N ASP A 117 20.51 3.28 -7.84
CA ASP A 117 20.39 2.46 -9.04
C ASP A 117 18.92 2.45 -9.56
N ALA A 118 17.95 2.25 -8.69
CA ALA A 118 16.53 2.22 -9.03
C ALA A 118 15.97 3.57 -9.51
N MET A 119 16.53 4.69 -9.04
CA MET A 119 16.13 6.05 -9.41
C MET A 119 17.00 6.63 -10.54
N PHE A 120 18.00 5.89 -11.03
CA PHE A 120 18.94 6.35 -12.05
C PHE A 120 19.68 7.64 -11.68
N VAL A 121 20.06 7.78 -10.43
CA VAL A 121 20.81 8.94 -9.90
C VAL A 121 22.06 8.48 -9.17
N HIS A 122 22.99 9.44 -8.96
CA HIS A 122 24.19 9.14 -8.18
C HIS A 122 23.87 8.94 -6.69
N TYR A 123 24.57 8.02 -6.03
CA TYR A 123 24.33 7.71 -4.61
C TYR A 123 24.42 8.92 -3.68
N ARG A 124 25.28 9.91 -4.01
CA ARG A 124 25.39 11.17 -3.25
C ARG A 124 24.11 12.00 -3.29
N THR A 125 23.37 11.93 -4.40
CA THR A 125 22.05 12.58 -4.52
C THR A 125 21.07 11.98 -3.54
N ILE A 126 21.03 10.65 -3.43
CA ILE A 126 20.18 9.96 -2.45
C ILE A 126 20.61 10.32 -1.02
N SER A 127 21.90 10.29 -0.71
CA SER A 127 22.40 10.67 0.62
C SER A 127 21.99 12.09 1.00
N TYR A 128 22.14 13.03 0.08
CA TYR A 128 21.73 14.42 0.28
C TYR A 128 20.21 14.54 0.51
N ARG A 129 19.41 13.87 -0.31
CA ARG A 129 17.94 13.89 -0.17
C ARG A 129 17.49 13.26 1.15
N LEU A 130 18.11 12.17 1.60
CA LEU A 130 17.80 11.52 2.88
C LEU A 130 18.16 12.43 4.06
N GLU A 131 19.29 13.12 3.99
CA GLU A 131 19.64 14.10 5.02
C GLU A 131 18.62 15.24 5.08
N LYS A 132 18.19 15.74 3.92
CA LYS A 132 17.15 16.77 3.84
C LYS A 132 15.80 16.25 4.36
N ILE A 133 15.43 15.01 4.07
CA ILE A 133 14.25 14.37 4.64
C ILE A 133 14.31 14.37 6.17
N LYS A 134 15.42 13.93 6.75
CA LYS A 134 15.64 13.96 8.21
C LYS A 134 15.49 15.36 8.80
N GLN A 135 16.09 16.36 8.16
CA GLN A 135 16.04 17.76 8.63
C GLN A 135 14.62 18.34 8.62
N ILE A 136 13.84 18.05 7.58
CA ILE A 136 12.48 18.60 7.42
C ILE A 136 11.49 17.88 8.31
N SER A 137 11.52 16.54 8.27
CA SER A 137 10.49 15.68 8.88
C SER A 137 10.85 15.23 10.30
N GLY A 138 12.13 15.11 10.62
CA GLY A 138 12.60 14.51 11.86
C GLY A 138 12.54 13.00 11.88
N ILE A 139 12.30 12.33 10.74
CA ILE A 139 12.19 10.85 10.66
C ILE A 139 13.49 10.19 11.13
N ASN A 140 13.36 9.29 12.10
CA ASN A 140 14.45 8.42 12.54
C ASN A 140 14.37 7.06 11.84
N PHE A 141 15.26 6.84 10.88
CA PHE A 141 15.31 5.58 10.10
C PHE A 141 15.83 4.38 10.89
N ASP A 142 16.42 4.59 12.06
CA ASP A 142 16.89 3.52 12.92
C ASP A 142 15.78 3.00 13.86
N ASN A 143 14.67 3.73 13.96
CA ASN A 143 13.49 3.34 14.73
C ASN A 143 12.50 2.56 13.85
N ALA A 144 12.45 1.24 14.06
CA ALA A 144 11.59 0.35 13.25
C ALA A 144 10.09 0.71 13.33
N ASN A 145 9.60 1.17 14.48
CA ASN A 145 8.19 1.57 14.64
C ASN A 145 7.89 2.85 13.85
N GLU A 146 8.82 3.80 13.82
CA GLU A 146 8.67 5.03 13.06
C GLU A 146 8.73 4.77 11.56
N VAL A 147 9.66 3.92 11.12
CA VAL A 147 9.76 3.46 9.73
C VAL A 147 8.46 2.76 9.30
N LEU A 148 7.89 1.91 10.15
CA LEU A 148 6.61 1.25 9.88
C LEU A 148 5.46 2.26 9.76
N ALA A 149 5.36 3.20 10.69
CA ALA A 149 4.34 4.25 10.66
C ALA A 149 4.44 5.11 9.40
N VAL A 150 5.64 5.50 9.01
CA VAL A 150 5.91 6.27 7.78
C VAL A 150 5.56 5.43 6.54
N SER A 151 5.92 4.15 6.51
CA SER A 151 5.59 3.25 5.40
C SER A 151 4.07 3.12 5.21
N ASN A 152 3.34 2.94 6.30
CA ASN A 152 1.87 2.89 6.28
C ASN A 152 1.27 4.25 5.85
N GLY A 153 1.80 5.35 6.37
CA GLY A 153 1.37 6.70 6.01
C GLY A 153 1.55 7.02 4.52
N LEU A 154 2.64 6.55 3.89
CA LEU A 154 2.87 6.68 2.45
C LEU A 154 1.80 5.94 1.64
N ILE A 155 1.36 4.77 2.10
CA ILE A 155 0.31 3.99 1.46
C ILE A 155 -1.04 4.70 1.60
N ILE A 156 -1.38 5.13 2.81
CA ILE A 156 -2.62 5.86 3.10
C ILE A 156 -2.71 7.14 2.26
N TYR A 157 -1.65 7.92 2.21
CA TYR A 157 -1.63 9.14 1.43
C TYR A 157 -1.90 8.89 -0.06
N LYS A 158 -1.32 7.83 -0.61
CA LYS A 158 -1.58 7.49 -2.01
C LYS A 158 -3.03 7.04 -2.22
N MET A 159 -3.61 6.29 -1.27
CA MET A 159 -5.03 5.91 -1.32
C MET A 159 -5.93 7.14 -1.40
N LEU A 160 -5.64 8.15 -0.58
CA LEU A 160 -6.40 9.40 -0.55
C LEU A 160 -6.29 10.16 -1.88
N LYS A 161 -5.10 10.22 -2.47
CA LYS A 161 -4.84 10.90 -3.75
C LYS A 161 -5.49 10.22 -4.97
N GLU A 162 -5.79 8.93 -4.91
CA GLU A 162 -6.46 8.20 -6.01
C GLU A 162 -8.00 8.33 -5.97
N ILE A 163 -8.53 8.94 -4.91
CA ILE A 163 -9.98 9.14 -4.69
C ILE A 163 -10.39 10.59 -5.03
N GLU A 164 -9.44 11.55 -4.99
CA GLU A 164 -9.62 12.93 -5.45
C GLU A 164 -9.67 13.01 -7.00
#